data_f15d82acf877ae0c85cdbb15c902b5b2
#
_entry.id   f15d82acf877ae0c85cdbb15c902b5b2
#
_cell.length_a   1.000
_cell.length_b   1.000
_cell.length_c   1.000
_cell.angle_alpha   90.00
_cell.angle_beta   90.00
_cell.angle_gamma   90.00
#
_symmetry.space_group_name_H-M   'P 1'
#
loop_
_entity.id
_entity.type
_entity.pdbx_description
1 polymer ?
#
loop_
_entity_poly.entity_id
_entity_poly.type
_entity_poly.pdbx_seq_one_letter_code
_entity_poly.pdbx_strand_id
1 'polypeptide(L)'
;PFLIFKNPDKLPKRILYLGKVLPMAIMLCLLIHLVSPFILQQLITSDEIYQAVIRYLNWRSFGLLFSFPFLAFRAFLVGVTNTKLLSGAALTAVCINIPFNYLLIFKLDMGISGAAMASSIAEFGAFLILLLYMCKTVDKKKYGLSAVYDGRLLMKLLQLSVWSMLHAFISVAPWFLFFV
;
A
#
# COMPACT_ATOMS: atom_id res chain seq x y z
N PRO A 1 4.44 15.51 17.17
CA PRO A 1 3.61 14.33 16.88
C PRO A 1 3.87 13.18 17.86
N PHE A 2 5.11 12.96 18.33
CA PHE A 2 5.48 11.87 19.27
C PHE A 2 4.83 11.95 20.67
N LEU A 3 4.41 13.13 21.11
CA LEU A 3 3.85 13.34 22.46
C LEU A 3 2.40 12.85 22.62
N ILE A 4 1.68 12.64 21.52
CA ILE A 4 0.26 12.21 21.54
C ILE A 4 0.13 10.74 22.00
N PHE A 5 1.15 9.91 21.79
CA PHE A 5 1.13 8.47 22.08
C PHE A 5 1.59 8.08 23.50
N LYS A 6 2.05 9.06 24.29
CA LYS A 6 2.51 8.79 25.66
C LYS A 6 1.37 8.55 26.67
N ASN A 7 0.13 8.84 26.27
CA ASN A 7 -1.04 8.67 27.14
C ASN A 7 -2.14 7.91 26.37
N PRO A 8 -2.26 6.57 26.52
CA PRO A 8 -3.23 5.75 25.77
C PRO A 8 -4.68 6.16 26.02
N ASP A 9 -4.97 6.79 27.17
CA ASP A 9 -6.31 7.27 27.54
C ASP A 9 -6.73 8.51 26.75
N LYS A 10 -5.79 9.21 26.12
CA LYS A 10 -6.03 10.40 25.31
C LYS A 10 -6.00 10.13 23.80
N LEU A 11 -5.81 8.88 23.38
CA LEU A 11 -5.94 8.54 21.96
C LEU A 11 -7.36 8.87 21.50
N PRO A 12 -7.51 9.68 20.44
CA PRO A 12 -8.82 9.92 19.88
C PRO A 12 -9.40 8.57 19.44
N LYS A 13 -10.59 8.22 19.93
CA LYS A 13 -11.34 6.97 19.71
C LYS A 13 -11.63 6.63 18.22
N ARG A 14 -10.83 7.14 17.27
CA ARG A 14 -11.16 7.20 15.84
C ARG A 14 -9.99 6.88 14.90
N ILE A 15 -8.98 6.13 15.37
CA ILE A 15 -7.70 6.00 14.64
C ILE A 15 -7.74 5.05 13.43
N LEU A 16 -8.67 4.10 13.35
CA LEU A 16 -8.65 3.12 12.29
C LEU A 16 -9.84 3.25 11.32
N TYR A 17 -9.65 4.04 10.28
CA TYR A 17 -10.60 4.19 9.15
C TYR A 17 -10.49 3.05 8.13
N LEU A 18 -10.33 1.81 8.58
CA LEU A 18 -10.22 0.64 7.68
C LEU A 18 -11.40 0.55 6.68
N GLY A 19 -12.60 0.89 7.13
CA GLY A 19 -13.77 0.89 6.26
C GLY A 19 -13.72 1.89 5.10
N LYS A 20 -12.76 2.84 5.10
CA LYS A 20 -12.58 3.83 4.03
C LYS A 20 -11.31 3.64 3.23
N VAL A 21 -10.33 2.98 3.80
CA VAL A 21 -9.10 2.65 3.11
C VAL A 21 -9.40 1.72 1.94
N LEU A 22 -10.30 0.77 2.11
CA LEU A 22 -10.68 -0.18 1.06
C LEU A 22 -11.40 0.48 -0.12
N PRO A 23 -12.47 1.30 0.07
CA PRO A 23 -13.09 2.04 -1.03
C PRO A 23 -12.11 2.97 -1.76
N MET A 24 -11.19 3.61 -1.03
CA MET A 24 -10.16 4.46 -1.61
C MET A 24 -9.16 3.66 -2.46
N ALA A 25 -8.77 2.47 -2.00
CA ALA A 25 -7.94 1.55 -2.77
C ALA A 25 -8.63 1.08 -4.06
N ILE A 26 -9.93 0.74 -3.97
CA ILE A 26 -10.74 0.36 -5.13
C ILE A 26 -10.85 1.53 -6.12
N MET A 27 -11.15 2.73 -5.63
CA MET A 27 -11.22 3.93 -6.48
C MET A 27 -9.89 4.20 -7.20
N LEU A 28 -8.77 4.08 -6.51
CA LEU A 28 -7.45 4.25 -7.12
C LEU A 28 -7.14 3.14 -8.12
N CYS A 29 -7.49 1.91 -7.83
CA CYS A 29 -7.34 0.78 -8.75
C CYS A 29 -8.13 1.03 -10.05
N LEU A 30 -9.39 1.47 -9.95
CA LEU A 30 -10.23 1.83 -11.10
C LEU A 30 -9.64 3.01 -11.87
N LEU A 31 -9.16 4.04 -11.17
CA LEU A 31 -8.54 5.20 -11.80
C LEU A 31 -7.29 4.81 -12.59
N ILE A 32 -6.44 3.94 -12.04
CA ILE A 32 -5.26 3.42 -12.75
C ILE A 32 -5.70 2.68 -14.02
N HIS A 33 -6.70 1.79 -13.94
CA HIS A 33 -7.18 1.05 -15.10
C HIS A 33 -7.77 1.94 -16.20
N LEU A 34 -8.43 3.05 -15.82
CA LEU A 34 -9.07 3.97 -16.75
C LEU A 34 -8.06 4.93 -17.39
N VAL A 35 -7.11 5.44 -16.61
CA VAL A 35 -6.21 6.52 -17.01
C VAL A 35 -4.92 5.97 -17.65
N SER A 36 -4.41 4.81 -17.17
CA SER A 36 -3.14 4.29 -17.65
C SER A 36 -3.12 4.00 -19.15
N PRO A 37 -4.14 3.38 -19.80
CA PRO A 37 -4.10 3.14 -21.23
C PRO A 37 -4.00 4.44 -22.02
N PHE A 38 -4.76 5.46 -21.61
CA PHE A 38 -4.78 6.75 -22.31
C PHE A 38 -3.43 7.48 -22.24
N ILE A 39 -2.81 7.52 -21.07
CA ILE A 39 -1.51 8.18 -20.89
C ILE A 39 -0.40 7.37 -21.59
N LEU A 40 -0.39 6.05 -21.42
CA LEU A 40 0.68 5.21 -21.93
C LEU A 40 0.68 5.13 -23.46
N GLN A 41 -0.47 5.19 -24.11
CA GLN A 41 -0.55 5.26 -25.59
C GLN A 41 0.13 6.51 -26.16
N GLN A 42 0.14 7.61 -25.42
CA GLN A 42 0.80 8.84 -25.86
C GLN A 42 2.31 8.84 -25.60
N LEU A 43 2.76 8.05 -24.61
CA LEU A 43 4.17 8.03 -24.17
C LEU A 43 4.98 6.89 -24.79
N ILE A 44 4.33 5.77 -25.14
CA ILE A 44 5.01 4.55 -25.58
C ILE A 44 4.71 4.33 -27.07
N THR A 45 5.76 4.42 -27.89
CA THR A 45 5.66 4.22 -29.33
C THR A 45 5.68 2.74 -29.72
N SER A 46 6.25 1.86 -28.89
CA SER A 46 6.35 0.42 -29.15
C SER A 46 5.15 -0.32 -28.60
N ASP A 47 4.38 -1.00 -29.45
CA ASP A 47 3.23 -1.81 -29.05
C ASP A 47 3.60 -2.95 -28.10
N GLU A 48 4.76 -3.55 -28.28
CA GLU A 48 5.24 -4.64 -27.41
C GLU A 48 5.46 -4.14 -25.98
N ILE A 49 6.14 -3.00 -25.83
CA ILE A 49 6.39 -2.38 -24.51
C ILE A 49 5.06 -1.94 -23.90
N TYR A 50 4.16 -1.34 -24.68
CA TYR A 50 2.85 -0.92 -24.21
C TYR A 50 2.06 -2.10 -23.63
N GLN A 51 1.96 -3.21 -24.35
CA GLN A 51 1.26 -4.40 -23.88
C GLN A 51 1.89 -5.01 -22.62
N ALA A 52 3.22 -5.00 -22.54
CA ALA A 52 3.94 -5.48 -21.36
C ALA A 52 3.64 -4.61 -20.13
N VAL A 53 3.64 -3.28 -20.27
CA VAL A 53 3.33 -2.34 -19.18
C VAL A 53 1.88 -2.45 -18.75
N ILE A 54 0.92 -2.56 -19.66
CA ILE A 54 -0.50 -2.74 -19.31
C ILE A 54 -0.72 -4.04 -18.53
N ARG A 55 -0.11 -5.15 -18.99
CA ARG A 55 -0.19 -6.43 -18.25
C ARG A 55 0.42 -6.32 -16.85
N TYR A 56 1.55 -5.65 -16.72
CA TYR A 56 2.17 -5.38 -15.41
C TYR A 56 1.24 -4.57 -14.50
N LEU A 57 0.69 -3.46 -14.99
CA LEU A 57 -0.20 -2.59 -14.24
C LEU A 57 -1.48 -3.29 -13.79
N ASN A 58 -2.05 -4.13 -14.65
CA ASN A 58 -3.23 -4.91 -14.30
C ASN A 58 -2.98 -5.82 -13.10
N TRP A 59 -1.89 -6.57 -13.08
CA TRP A 59 -1.53 -7.41 -11.94
C TRP A 59 -1.12 -6.60 -10.71
N ARG A 60 -0.39 -5.50 -10.93
CA ARG A 60 0.09 -4.66 -9.84
C ARG A 60 -1.02 -3.89 -9.14
N SER A 61 -2.06 -3.49 -9.86
CA SER A 61 -3.21 -2.79 -9.30
C SER A 61 -4.02 -3.64 -8.33
N PHE A 62 -4.09 -4.96 -8.54
CA PHE A 62 -4.66 -5.86 -7.53
C PHE A 62 -3.90 -5.83 -6.21
N GLY A 63 -2.57 -5.71 -6.24
CA GLY A 63 -1.76 -5.54 -5.05
C GLY A 63 -2.14 -4.32 -4.22
N LEU A 64 -2.58 -3.23 -4.84
CA LEU A 64 -3.00 -2.02 -4.13
C LEU A 64 -4.16 -2.26 -3.16
N LEU A 65 -5.06 -3.19 -3.46
CA LEU A 65 -6.18 -3.53 -2.57
C LEU A 65 -5.70 -4.04 -1.20
N PHE A 66 -4.53 -4.67 -1.16
CA PHE A 66 -3.91 -5.20 0.05
C PHE A 66 -2.88 -4.23 0.65
N SER A 67 -2.17 -3.49 -0.20
CA SER A 67 -1.17 -2.50 0.22
C SER A 67 -1.79 -1.37 1.04
N PHE A 68 -2.95 -0.86 0.66
CA PHE A 68 -3.60 0.23 1.37
C PHE A 68 -4.02 -0.14 2.81
N PRO A 69 -4.76 -1.24 3.05
CA PRO A 69 -5.04 -1.70 4.41
C PRO A 69 -3.76 -2.05 5.19
N PHE A 70 -2.75 -2.63 4.53
CA PHE A 70 -1.45 -2.88 5.13
C PHE A 70 -0.79 -1.59 5.64
N LEU A 71 -0.79 -0.51 4.83
CA LEU A 71 -0.25 0.78 5.22
C LEU A 71 -1.01 1.39 6.41
N ALA A 72 -2.33 1.22 6.47
CA ALA A 72 -3.14 1.66 7.60
C ALA A 72 -2.77 0.92 8.89
N PHE A 73 -2.62 -0.41 8.84
CA PHE A 73 -2.15 -1.21 9.98
C PHE A 73 -0.72 -0.84 10.38
N ARG A 74 0.16 -0.64 9.41
CA ARG A 74 1.52 -0.19 9.63
C ARG A 74 1.55 1.15 10.38
N ALA A 75 0.78 2.13 9.92
CA ALA A 75 0.69 3.44 10.58
C ALA A 75 0.21 3.33 12.03
N PHE A 76 -0.78 2.48 12.28
CA PHE A 76 -1.26 2.19 13.62
C PHE A 76 -0.15 1.57 14.50
N LEU A 77 0.54 0.53 14.03
CA LEU A 77 1.58 -0.16 14.79
C LEU A 77 2.80 0.73 15.08
N VAL A 78 3.16 1.61 14.13
CA VAL A 78 4.18 2.65 14.37
C VAL A 78 3.70 3.61 15.46
N GLY A 79 2.43 4.00 15.43
CA GLY A 79 1.83 4.88 16.42
C GLY A 79 1.83 4.32 17.84
N VAL A 80 1.63 3.00 17.99
CA VAL A 80 1.70 2.31 19.30
C VAL A 80 3.09 1.75 19.62
N THR A 81 4.12 2.14 18.85
CA THR A 81 5.54 1.75 19.05
C THR A 81 5.82 0.25 18.97
N ASN A 82 4.93 -0.52 18.35
CA ASN A 82 5.13 -1.97 18.15
C ASN A 82 5.73 -2.25 16.76
N THR A 83 7.02 -1.92 16.62
CA THR A 83 7.74 -2.03 15.34
C THR A 83 8.28 -3.43 15.05
N LYS A 84 8.42 -4.29 16.06
CA LYS A 84 8.94 -5.67 15.88
C LYS A 84 8.07 -6.49 14.92
N LEU A 85 6.76 -6.32 15.00
CA LEU A 85 5.83 -7.01 14.11
C LEU A 85 5.95 -6.52 12.66
N LEU A 86 6.22 -5.24 12.47
CA LEU A 86 6.42 -4.68 11.12
C LEU A 86 7.63 -5.28 10.44
N SER A 87 8.73 -5.44 11.18
CA SER A 87 9.93 -6.12 10.65
C SER A 87 9.64 -7.58 10.29
N GLY A 88 8.85 -8.28 11.10
CA GLY A 88 8.39 -9.63 10.81
C GLY A 88 7.53 -9.69 9.54
N ALA A 89 6.56 -8.80 9.40
CA ALA A 89 5.71 -8.74 8.21
C ALA A 89 6.52 -8.38 6.94
N ALA A 90 7.48 -7.46 7.04
CA ALA A 90 8.37 -7.12 5.94
C ALA A 90 9.26 -8.31 5.53
N LEU A 91 9.84 -9.01 6.51
CA LEU A 91 10.64 -10.21 6.25
C LEU A 91 9.81 -11.29 5.57
N THR A 92 8.58 -11.51 6.01
CA THR A 92 7.67 -12.47 5.37
C THR A 92 7.35 -12.07 3.94
N ALA A 93 7.11 -10.77 3.68
CA ALA A 93 6.90 -10.30 2.31
C ALA A 93 8.09 -10.64 1.40
N VAL A 94 9.32 -10.43 1.87
CA VAL A 94 10.53 -10.77 1.12
C VAL A 94 10.65 -12.28 0.92
N CYS A 95 10.42 -13.08 1.97
CA CYS A 95 10.47 -14.55 1.91
C CYS A 95 9.43 -15.14 0.95
N ILE A 96 8.29 -14.50 0.76
CA ILE A 96 7.27 -14.88 -0.22
C ILE A 96 7.68 -14.38 -1.61
N ASN A 97 8.13 -13.11 -1.71
CA ASN A 97 8.40 -12.48 -2.99
C ASN A 97 9.50 -13.19 -3.80
N ILE A 98 10.61 -13.59 -3.14
CA ILE A 98 11.75 -14.22 -3.83
C ILE A 98 11.36 -15.55 -4.51
N PRO A 99 10.78 -16.54 -3.81
CA PRO A 99 10.39 -17.81 -4.45
C PRO A 99 9.32 -17.64 -5.52
N PHE A 100 8.33 -16.76 -5.28
CA PHE A 100 7.27 -16.52 -6.25
C PHE A 100 7.79 -15.79 -7.49
N ASN A 101 8.73 -14.85 -7.36
CA ASN A 101 9.41 -14.26 -8.51
C ASN A 101 10.11 -15.32 -9.34
N TYR A 102 10.90 -16.21 -8.70
CA TYR A 102 11.57 -17.29 -9.40
C TYR A 102 10.58 -18.21 -10.13
N LEU A 103 9.52 -18.60 -9.47
CA LEU A 103 8.52 -19.52 -10.02
C LEU A 103 7.74 -18.87 -11.18
N LEU A 104 7.24 -17.65 -11.00
CA LEU A 104 6.36 -17.00 -11.98
C LEU A 104 7.15 -16.45 -13.18
N ILE A 105 8.35 -15.93 -12.97
CA ILE A 105 9.16 -15.37 -14.05
C ILE A 105 9.82 -16.48 -14.87
N PHE A 106 10.52 -17.44 -14.19
CA PHE A 106 11.39 -18.38 -14.88
C PHE A 106 10.73 -19.74 -15.14
N LYS A 107 9.88 -20.24 -14.21
CA LYS A 107 9.24 -21.57 -14.39
C LYS A 107 7.95 -21.50 -15.19
N LEU A 108 7.15 -20.44 -15.00
CA LEU A 108 5.88 -20.25 -15.69
C LEU A 108 5.99 -19.27 -16.88
N ASP A 109 7.20 -18.77 -17.15
CA ASP A 109 7.53 -17.90 -18.27
C ASP A 109 6.59 -16.67 -18.42
N MET A 110 6.10 -16.16 -17.28
CA MET A 110 5.20 -15.00 -17.24
C MET A 110 5.94 -13.66 -17.38
N GLY A 111 7.28 -13.67 -17.36
CA GLY A 111 8.10 -12.47 -17.52
C GLY A 111 7.71 -11.36 -16.52
N ILE A 112 7.53 -10.15 -17.06
CA ILE A 112 7.24 -8.94 -16.25
C ILE A 112 5.89 -9.03 -15.50
N SER A 113 4.91 -9.73 -16.06
CA SER A 113 3.61 -9.97 -15.42
C SER A 113 3.77 -10.86 -14.19
N GLY A 114 4.66 -11.85 -14.26
CA GLY A 114 5.01 -12.72 -13.14
C GLY A 114 5.61 -11.95 -11.96
N ALA A 115 6.49 -10.98 -12.25
CA ALA A 115 7.07 -10.10 -11.23
C ALA A 115 5.99 -9.26 -10.50
N ALA A 116 5.05 -8.69 -11.26
CA ALA A 116 3.93 -7.93 -10.69
C ALA A 116 3.03 -8.80 -9.81
N MET A 117 2.73 -10.02 -10.27
CA MET A 117 1.90 -10.98 -9.53
C MET A 117 2.60 -11.46 -8.25
N ALA A 118 3.90 -11.79 -8.31
CA ALA A 118 4.69 -12.18 -7.14
C ALA A 118 4.69 -11.09 -6.06
N SER A 119 4.87 -9.84 -6.46
CA SER A 119 4.83 -8.69 -5.56
C SER A 119 3.45 -8.53 -4.90
N SER A 120 2.37 -8.69 -5.66
CA SER A 120 0.99 -8.61 -5.14
C SER A 120 0.68 -9.74 -4.15
N ILE A 121 1.17 -10.95 -4.40
CA ILE A 121 1.05 -12.11 -3.48
C ILE A 121 1.84 -11.84 -2.19
N ALA A 122 3.06 -11.29 -2.29
CA ALA A 122 3.87 -10.95 -1.12
C ALA A 122 3.22 -9.87 -0.24
N GLU A 123 2.64 -8.85 -0.86
CA GLU A 123 1.86 -7.82 -0.16
C GLU A 123 0.62 -8.38 0.54
N PHE A 124 -0.10 -9.28 -0.13
CA PHE A 124 -1.21 -10.00 0.48
C PHE A 124 -0.76 -10.82 1.70
N GLY A 125 0.36 -11.54 1.61
CA GLY A 125 0.93 -12.30 2.73
C GLY A 125 1.29 -11.41 3.92
N ALA A 126 1.97 -10.29 3.66
CA ALA A 126 2.30 -9.31 4.70
C ALA A 126 1.04 -8.68 5.34
N PHE A 127 0.05 -8.33 4.52
CA PHE A 127 -1.24 -7.84 5.00
C PHE A 127 -1.95 -8.87 5.89
N LEU A 128 -1.97 -10.14 5.49
CA LEU A 128 -2.61 -11.21 6.24
C LEU A 128 -2.00 -11.39 7.63
N ILE A 129 -0.68 -11.32 7.76
CA ILE A 129 0.01 -11.38 9.06
C ILE A 129 -0.43 -10.24 9.96
N LEU A 130 -0.43 -9.00 9.46
CA LEU A 130 -0.86 -7.86 10.25
C LEU A 130 -2.35 -7.95 10.60
N LEU A 131 -3.19 -8.40 9.68
CA LEU A 131 -4.62 -8.60 9.94
C LEU A 131 -4.86 -9.64 11.05
N LEU A 132 -4.21 -10.79 10.98
CA LEU A 132 -4.33 -11.84 12.00
C LEU A 132 -3.86 -11.34 13.37
N TYR A 133 -2.76 -10.60 13.42
CA TYR A 133 -2.29 -10.01 14.65
C TYR A 133 -3.29 -8.98 15.20
N MET A 134 -3.78 -8.08 14.37
CA MET A 134 -4.77 -7.08 14.76
C MET A 134 -6.05 -7.72 15.30
N CYS A 135 -6.50 -8.81 14.68
CA CYS A 135 -7.71 -9.52 15.11
C CYS A 135 -7.52 -10.27 16.44
N LYS A 136 -6.32 -10.83 16.67
CA LYS A 136 -6.05 -11.68 17.85
C LYS A 136 -5.55 -10.90 19.07
N THR A 137 -4.72 -9.88 18.85
CA THR A 137 -3.94 -9.26 19.93
C THR A 137 -4.43 -7.87 20.30
N VAL A 138 -5.02 -7.14 19.34
CA VAL A 138 -5.42 -5.76 19.56
C VAL A 138 -6.85 -5.70 20.12
N ASP A 139 -6.97 -5.24 21.35
CA ASP A 139 -8.28 -4.98 21.95
C ASP A 139 -8.94 -3.77 21.30
N LYS A 140 -9.95 -4.05 20.48
CA LYS A 140 -10.70 -3.03 19.72
C LYS A 140 -11.36 -2.00 20.63
N LYS A 141 -11.77 -2.39 21.85
CA LYS A 141 -12.40 -1.49 22.82
C LYS A 141 -11.37 -0.54 23.42
N LYS A 142 -10.19 -1.06 23.78
CA LYS A 142 -9.10 -0.28 24.39
C LYS A 142 -8.60 0.83 23.47
N TYR A 143 -8.49 0.56 22.17
CA TYR A 143 -7.98 1.52 21.17
C TYR A 143 -9.10 2.27 20.44
N GLY A 144 -10.36 2.06 20.80
CA GLY A 144 -11.50 2.76 20.20
C GLY A 144 -11.60 2.56 18.68
N LEU A 145 -11.28 1.36 18.22
CA LEU A 145 -11.32 1.00 16.80
C LEU A 145 -12.78 0.86 16.33
N SER A 146 -13.44 1.97 16.12
CA SER A 146 -14.81 2.01 15.61
C SER A 146 -14.83 2.65 14.23
N ALA A 147 -15.68 2.14 13.35
CA ALA A 147 -15.87 2.63 11.99
C ALA A 147 -16.72 3.93 11.96
N VAL A 148 -16.40 4.92 12.79
CA VAL A 148 -17.12 6.20 12.83
C VAL A 148 -16.55 7.16 11.79
N TYR A 149 -17.41 7.75 10.98
CA TYR A 149 -17.04 8.75 9.97
C TYR A 149 -16.78 10.12 10.60
N ASP A 150 -15.59 10.67 10.36
CA ASP A 150 -15.27 12.07 10.64
C ASP A 150 -14.62 12.71 9.40
N GLY A 151 -15.42 13.44 8.63
CA GLY A 151 -14.98 14.09 7.40
C GLY A 151 -13.91 15.18 7.65
N ARG A 152 -13.92 15.83 8.82
CA ARG A 152 -12.94 16.86 9.18
C ARG A 152 -11.56 16.27 9.41
N LEU A 153 -11.50 15.10 10.03
CA LEU A 153 -10.25 14.39 10.23
C LEU A 153 -9.68 13.87 8.90
N LEU A 154 -10.55 13.36 8.01
CA LEU A 154 -10.14 12.94 6.68
C LEU A 154 -9.52 14.10 5.90
N MET A 155 -10.14 15.28 5.92
CA MET A 155 -9.61 16.46 5.24
C MET A 155 -8.26 16.90 5.79
N LYS A 156 -8.07 16.88 7.11
CA LYS A 156 -6.76 17.15 7.73
C LYS A 156 -5.69 16.15 7.32
N LEU A 157 -6.04 14.86 7.25
CA LEU A 157 -5.12 13.81 6.80
C LEU A 157 -4.75 13.99 5.33
N LEU A 158 -5.71 14.35 4.48
CA LEU A 158 -5.45 14.65 3.06
C LEU A 158 -4.52 15.86 2.90
N GLN A 159 -4.74 16.93 3.65
CA GLN A 159 -3.85 18.11 3.63
C GLN A 159 -2.41 17.76 4.03
N LEU A 160 -2.23 16.95 5.08
CA LEU A 160 -0.90 16.46 5.48
C LEU A 160 -0.29 15.56 4.42
N SER A 161 -1.11 14.73 3.76
CA SER A 161 -0.66 13.81 2.70
C SER A 161 -0.18 14.55 1.46
N VAL A 162 -0.81 15.67 1.10
CA VAL A 162 -0.37 16.52 -0.05
C VAL A 162 1.07 16.98 0.14
N TRP A 163 1.43 17.47 1.32
CA TRP A 163 2.81 17.89 1.60
C TRP A 163 3.79 16.73 1.53
N SER A 164 3.41 15.55 2.03
CA SER A 164 4.24 14.34 1.94
C SER A 164 4.39 13.87 0.49
N MET A 165 3.34 13.98 -0.33
CA MET A 165 3.38 13.68 -1.76
C MET A 165 4.31 14.63 -2.51
N LEU A 166 4.21 15.94 -2.25
CA LEU A 166 5.11 16.95 -2.84
C LEU A 166 6.56 16.66 -2.48
N HIS A 167 6.85 16.36 -1.21
CA HIS A 167 8.19 15.99 -0.78
C HIS A 167 8.69 14.72 -1.50
N ALA A 168 7.87 13.68 -1.60
CA ALA A 168 8.22 12.46 -2.31
C ALA A 168 8.47 12.73 -3.80
N PHE A 169 7.64 13.54 -4.45
CA PHE A 169 7.82 13.93 -5.85
C PHE A 169 9.14 14.68 -6.08
N ILE A 170 9.42 15.69 -5.23
CA ILE A 170 10.68 16.45 -5.31
C ILE A 170 11.89 15.52 -5.09
N SER A 171 11.77 14.53 -4.21
CA SER A 171 12.85 13.58 -3.93
C SER A 171 13.15 12.64 -5.10
N VAL A 172 12.13 12.31 -5.91
CA VAL A 172 12.25 11.40 -7.06
C VAL A 172 12.56 12.14 -8.36
N ALA A 173 12.12 13.40 -8.49
CA ALA A 173 12.30 14.19 -9.70
C ALA A 173 13.76 14.30 -10.18
N PRO A 174 14.79 14.48 -9.32
CA PRO A 174 16.19 14.52 -9.77
C PRO A 174 16.64 13.23 -10.45
N TRP A 175 16.14 12.07 -10.01
CA TRP A 175 16.46 10.79 -10.62
C TRP A 175 15.92 10.69 -12.04
N PHE A 176 14.70 11.18 -12.29
CA PHE A 176 14.16 11.25 -13.63
C PHE A 176 14.98 12.18 -14.53
N LEU A 177 15.39 13.36 -14.05
CA LEU A 177 16.21 14.31 -14.79
C LEU A 177 17.62 13.77 -15.08
N PHE A 178 18.12 12.86 -14.26
CA PHE A 178 19.43 12.27 -14.45
C PHE A 178 19.42 11.17 -15.53
N PHE A 179 18.29 10.49 -15.73
CA PHE A 179 18.16 9.39 -16.70
C PHE A 179 17.55 9.80 -18.05
N VAL A 180 17.12 11.05 -18.21
CA VAL A 180 16.68 11.64 -19.48
C VAL A 180 17.80 12.43 -20.12
#